data_9aed33ed11fa926e351436e6bce5a926
#
_entry.id   9aed33ed11fa926e351436e6bce5a926
#
_cell.length_a   1.000
_cell.length_b   1.000
_cell.length_c   1.000
_cell.angle_alpha   90.00
_cell.angle_beta   90.00
_cell.angle_gamma   90.00
#
_symmetry.space_group_name_H-M   'P 1'
#
loop_
_entity.id
_entity.type
_entity.pdbx_description
1 polymer ?
#
loop_
_entity_poly.entity_id
_entity_poly.type
_entity_poly.pdbx_seq_one_letter_code
_entity_poly.pdbx_strand_id
1 'polypeptide(L)'
;MKRRSLTALVGAVSLALSSVGIAVAGEADTTNVMMKNLKTDSSIGTIQVREHDDDGVVFTPDLSGLTPGAHGFHIHENGDCSATMKNGKKVPGGAAGGHYDPEHTGHHKEPWSESGHEGDLPALYVDENGNATKPVFAPELDLEDIHGKAIMIHAGGDNYSDQPKKLGGGGPRVACGVIAE
;
A
#
# COMPACT_ATOMS: atom_id res chain seq x y z
N MET A 1 62.53 -3.41 69.94
CA MET A 1 62.34 -2.75 68.66
C MET A 1 61.36 -3.60 67.82
N LYS A 2 60.10 -3.18 67.73
CA LYS A 2 59.04 -3.89 66.95
C LYS A 2 58.80 -3.14 65.63
N ARG A 3 59.11 -3.82 64.52
CA ARG A 3 58.79 -3.31 63.16
C ARG A 3 57.33 -3.57 62.84
N ARG A 4 56.58 -2.53 62.51
CA ARG A 4 55.21 -2.62 62.01
C ARG A 4 55.26 -2.61 60.47
N SER A 5 54.82 -3.71 59.87
CA SER A 5 54.59 -3.79 58.41
C SER A 5 53.28 -3.06 58.06
N LEU A 6 53.34 -2.10 57.16
CA LEU A 6 52.17 -1.53 56.49
C LEU A 6 51.83 -2.38 55.29
N THR A 7 50.64 -2.97 55.26
CA THR A 7 50.10 -3.65 54.09
C THR A 7 49.27 -2.64 53.31
N ALA A 8 49.72 -2.30 52.12
CA ALA A 8 48.94 -1.44 51.20
C ALA A 8 47.89 -2.27 50.50
N LEU A 9 46.62 -1.90 50.65
CA LEU A 9 45.48 -2.48 49.91
C LEU A 9 45.36 -1.72 48.60
N VAL A 10 45.63 -2.40 47.49
CA VAL A 10 45.37 -1.87 46.12
C VAL A 10 43.95 -2.26 45.75
N GLY A 11 43.04 -1.27 45.75
CA GLY A 11 41.68 -1.45 45.26
C GLY A 11 41.62 -1.36 43.73
N ALA A 12 41.28 -2.45 43.10
CA ALA A 12 41.00 -2.45 41.65
C ALA A 12 39.60 -1.88 41.39
N VAL A 13 39.53 -0.73 40.75
CA VAL A 13 38.31 -0.17 40.26
C VAL A 13 38.00 -0.77 38.89
N SER A 14 37.05 -1.68 38.86
CA SER A 14 36.54 -2.25 37.57
C SER A 14 35.56 -1.27 36.94
N LEU A 15 35.99 -0.66 35.85
CA LEU A 15 35.13 0.18 35.00
C LEU A 15 34.25 -0.75 34.13
N ALA A 16 32.97 -0.88 34.47
CA ALA A 16 32.01 -1.58 33.64
C ALA A 16 31.62 -0.66 32.45
N LEU A 17 32.11 -1.00 31.24
CA LEU A 17 31.60 -0.38 30.02
C LEU A 17 30.20 -0.95 29.72
N SER A 18 29.17 -0.15 29.97
CA SER A 18 27.82 -0.43 29.51
C SER A 18 27.76 -0.12 28.00
N SER A 19 27.71 -1.14 27.17
CA SER A 19 27.41 -0.99 25.73
C SER A 19 25.94 -0.62 25.59
N VAL A 20 25.66 0.63 25.26
CA VAL A 20 24.33 1.07 24.81
C VAL A 20 24.16 0.49 23.41
N GLY A 21 23.37 -0.57 23.29
CA GLY A 21 22.90 -1.08 22.01
C GLY A 21 21.99 -0.04 21.37
N ILE A 22 22.41 0.56 20.25
CA ILE A 22 21.54 1.35 19.41
C ILE A 22 20.63 0.32 18.71
N ALA A 23 19.35 0.29 19.11
CA ALA A 23 18.32 -0.39 18.32
C ALA A 23 18.22 0.36 16.99
N VAL A 24 18.70 -0.23 15.91
CA VAL A 24 18.37 0.22 14.55
C VAL A 24 16.90 -0.13 14.40
N ALA A 25 16.02 0.89 14.35
CA ALA A 25 14.66 0.70 13.89
C ALA A 25 14.76 0.08 12.49
N GLY A 26 14.18 -1.10 12.29
CA GLY A 26 14.10 -1.70 10.96
C GLY A 26 13.50 -0.69 10.01
N GLU A 27 14.10 -0.52 8.82
CA GLU A 27 13.47 0.24 7.74
C GLU A 27 12.12 -0.44 7.48
N ALA A 28 11.04 0.33 7.59
CA ALA A 28 9.71 -0.17 7.24
C ALA A 28 9.76 -0.69 5.80
N ASP A 29 9.23 -1.89 5.58
CA ASP A 29 9.23 -2.52 4.27
C ASP A 29 8.50 -1.60 3.28
N THR A 30 9.20 -1.22 2.21
CA THR A 30 8.74 -0.17 1.28
C THR A 30 8.94 -0.64 -0.15
N THR A 31 7.88 -0.70 -0.93
CA THR A 31 7.95 -1.02 -2.35
C THR A 31 7.45 0.15 -3.21
N ASN A 32 8.04 0.32 -4.40
CA ASN A 32 7.62 1.34 -5.36
C ASN A 32 6.94 0.68 -6.56
N VAL A 33 5.69 1.00 -6.78
CA VAL A 33 4.86 0.46 -7.85
C VAL A 33 4.78 1.44 -9.00
N MET A 34 5.30 1.05 -10.17
CA MET A 34 5.15 1.86 -11.40
C MET A 34 3.72 1.73 -11.92
N MET A 35 3.01 2.84 -12.02
CA MET A 35 1.67 2.90 -12.56
C MET A 35 1.68 3.22 -14.05
N LYS A 36 0.91 2.46 -14.82
CA LYS A 36 0.76 2.65 -16.26
C LYS A 36 -0.68 2.98 -16.63
N ASN A 37 -0.83 3.90 -17.56
CA ASN A 37 -2.12 4.17 -18.21
C ASN A 37 -2.50 2.98 -19.11
N LEU A 38 -3.65 2.37 -18.87
CA LEU A 38 -4.10 1.15 -19.57
C LEU A 38 -4.50 1.37 -21.04
N LYS A 39 -4.67 2.63 -21.47
CA LYS A 39 -4.98 2.96 -22.87
C LYS A 39 -3.72 3.19 -23.69
N THR A 40 -2.69 3.82 -23.11
CA THR A 40 -1.47 4.25 -23.83
C THR A 40 -0.26 3.40 -23.50
N ASP A 41 -0.33 2.57 -22.44
CA ASP A 41 0.78 1.79 -21.86
C ASP A 41 1.96 2.66 -21.37
N SER A 42 1.76 3.97 -21.28
CA SER A 42 2.78 4.89 -20.76
C SER A 42 2.76 4.93 -19.23
N SER A 43 3.94 5.11 -18.62
CA SER A 43 4.02 5.40 -17.19
C SER A 43 3.35 6.74 -16.89
N ILE A 44 2.63 6.78 -15.79
CA ILE A 44 2.01 7.98 -15.22
C ILE A 44 2.61 8.37 -13.85
N GLY A 45 3.66 7.68 -13.41
CA GLY A 45 4.33 7.89 -12.15
C GLY A 45 4.42 6.63 -11.30
N THR A 46 4.63 6.79 -10.01
CA THR A 46 4.78 5.70 -9.05
C THR A 46 3.87 5.87 -7.84
N ILE A 47 3.57 4.76 -7.18
CA ILE A 47 2.99 4.73 -5.84
C ILE A 47 3.98 4.03 -4.93
N GLN A 48 4.45 4.72 -3.89
CA GLN A 48 5.18 4.08 -2.81
C GLN A 48 4.17 3.42 -1.88
N VAL A 49 4.39 2.14 -1.61
CA VAL A 49 3.58 1.33 -0.70
C VAL A 49 4.45 0.93 0.47
N ARG A 50 4.01 1.19 1.67
CA ARG A 50 4.72 0.85 2.90
C ARG A 50 3.77 0.43 3.99
N GLU A 51 4.24 -0.43 4.87
CA GLU A 51 3.56 -0.74 6.11
C GLU A 51 3.51 0.48 7.03
N HIS A 52 2.41 0.63 7.77
CA HIS A 52 2.26 1.65 8.79
C HIS A 52 2.70 1.10 10.16
N ASP A 53 3.30 1.94 10.99
CA ASP A 53 3.92 1.53 12.27
C ASP A 53 2.95 0.87 13.25
N ASP A 54 1.65 1.21 13.18
CA ASP A 54 0.60 0.75 14.09
C ASP A 54 -0.39 -0.24 13.42
N ASP A 55 -0.05 -0.77 12.25
CA ASP A 55 -0.94 -1.61 11.44
C ASP A 55 -1.46 -0.91 10.17
N GLY A 56 -1.78 -1.71 9.13
CA GLY A 56 -2.27 -1.19 7.86
C GLY A 56 -1.19 -0.74 6.88
N VAL A 57 -1.62 -0.29 5.71
CA VAL A 57 -0.74 0.07 4.59
C VAL A 57 -0.96 1.51 4.13
N VAL A 58 0.13 2.24 3.91
CA VAL A 58 0.11 3.59 3.35
C VAL A 58 0.55 3.56 1.89
N PHE A 59 -0.29 4.09 1.02
CA PHE A 59 -0.02 4.32 -0.40
C PHE A 59 0.29 5.80 -0.61
N THR A 60 1.50 6.13 -1.02
CA THR A 60 1.92 7.50 -1.31
C THR A 60 2.09 7.67 -2.81
N PRO A 61 1.12 8.25 -3.52
CA PRO A 61 1.18 8.44 -4.96
C PRO A 61 2.07 9.63 -5.34
N ASP A 62 2.77 9.50 -6.46
CA ASP A 62 3.38 10.55 -7.25
C ASP A 62 2.99 10.32 -8.71
N LEU A 63 1.75 10.69 -9.04
CA LEU A 63 1.12 10.39 -10.32
C LEU A 63 0.72 11.67 -11.03
N SER A 64 0.71 11.61 -12.38
CA SER A 64 0.26 12.71 -13.24
C SER A 64 -0.54 12.20 -14.45
N GLY A 65 -1.27 13.11 -15.11
CA GLY A 65 -2.00 12.81 -16.32
C GLY A 65 -3.32 12.04 -16.09
N LEU A 66 -3.86 12.09 -14.87
CA LEU A 66 -5.17 11.58 -14.53
C LEU A 66 -6.25 12.67 -14.71
N THR A 67 -7.50 12.28 -14.76
CA THR A 67 -8.64 13.23 -14.78
C THR A 67 -8.80 13.81 -13.36
N PRO A 68 -9.04 15.13 -13.19
CA PRO A 68 -9.32 15.70 -11.88
C PRO A 68 -10.56 15.10 -11.20
N GLY A 69 -10.48 14.92 -9.87
CA GLY A 69 -11.58 14.42 -9.05
C GLY A 69 -11.21 13.23 -8.17
N ALA A 70 -12.23 12.59 -7.60
CA ALA A 70 -12.08 11.35 -6.85
C ALA A 70 -12.16 10.15 -7.80
N HIS A 71 -11.29 9.17 -7.60
CA HIS A 71 -11.21 7.95 -8.37
C HIS A 71 -11.33 6.73 -7.48
N GLY A 72 -12.07 5.70 -7.90
CA GLY A 72 -12.01 4.38 -7.29
C GLY A 72 -10.58 3.87 -7.33
N PHE A 73 -10.10 3.39 -6.20
CA PHE A 73 -8.72 2.98 -5.98
C PHE A 73 -8.73 1.68 -5.20
N HIS A 74 -8.24 0.60 -5.79
CA HIS A 74 -8.42 -0.73 -5.23
C HIS A 74 -7.20 -1.62 -5.46
N ILE A 75 -7.02 -2.59 -4.57
CA ILE A 75 -6.17 -3.76 -4.82
C ILE A 75 -7.01 -4.81 -5.55
N HIS A 76 -6.45 -5.38 -6.63
CA HIS A 76 -7.05 -6.45 -7.40
C HIS A 76 -6.33 -7.78 -7.18
N GLU A 77 -7.07 -8.88 -7.34
CA GLU A 77 -6.66 -10.26 -7.00
C GLU A 77 -5.34 -10.71 -7.62
N ASN A 78 -5.10 -10.32 -8.89
CA ASN A 78 -3.98 -10.84 -9.67
C ASN A 78 -3.01 -9.73 -10.07
N GLY A 79 -1.70 -9.98 -9.95
CA GLY A 79 -0.64 -9.07 -10.40
C GLY A 79 -0.45 -9.04 -11.93
N ASP A 80 -1.54 -8.89 -12.67
CA ASP A 80 -1.52 -8.86 -14.13
C ASP A 80 -2.38 -7.72 -14.68
N CYS A 81 -1.72 -6.66 -15.17
CA CYS A 81 -2.37 -5.50 -15.78
C CYS A 81 -2.78 -5.69 -17.23
N SER A 82 -2.62 -6.88 -17.81
CA SER A 82 -2.95 -7.14 -19.20
C SER A 82 -4.47 -7.09 -19.45
N ALA A 83 -4.82 -6.81 -20.71
CA ALA A 83 -6.21 -6.78 -21.11
C ALA A 83 -6.75 -8.19 -21.36
N THR A 84 -8.03 -8.41 -21.03
CA THR A 84 -8.76 -9.63 -21.40
C THR A 84 -9.90 -9.34 -22.36
N MET A 85 -10.49 -10.40 -22.93
CA MET A 85 -11.71 -10.32 -23.73
C MET A 85 -12.92 -10.81 -22.91
N LYS A 86 -13.93 -9.97 -22.75
CA LYS A 86 -15.19 -10.34 -22.09
C LYS A 86 -16.35 -10.00 -23.00
N ASN A 87 -17.13 -11.03 -23.39
CA ASN A 87 -18.27 -10.88 -24.31
C ASN A 87 -17.91 -10.16 -25.63
N GLY A 88 -16.73 -10.51 -26.21
CA GLY A 88 -16.24 -9.92 -27.47
C GLY A 88 -15.70 -8.48 -27.35
N LYS A 89 -15.61 -7.92 -26.15
CA LYS A 89 -15.04 -6.60 -25.88
C LYS A 89 -13.73 -6.70 -25.12
N LYS A 90 -12.74 -5.89 -25.52
CA LYS A 90 -11.47 -5.76 -24.80
C LYS A 90 -11.71 -5.01 -23.46
N VAL A 91 -11.27 -5.62 -22.36
CA VAL A 91 -11.31 -5.04 -21.01
C VAL A 91 -9.86 -4.71 -20.61
N PRO A 92 -9.44 -3.44 -20.60
CA PRO A 92 -8.12 -3.04 -20.15
C PRO A 92 -7.90 -3.44 -18.67
N GLY A 93 -6.71 -3.98 -18.35
CA GLY A 93 -6.41 -4.48 -17.00
C GLY A 93 -7.31 -5.65 -16.56
N GLY A 94 -7.98 -6.32 -17.50
CA GLY A 94 -8.96 -7.35 -17.17
C GLY A 94 -8.38 -8.58 -16.49
N ALA A 95 -7.09 -8.88 -16.73
CA ALA A 95 -6.40 -10.01 -16.12
C ALA A 95 -6.16 -9.83 -14.62
N ALA A 96 -6.21 -8.59 -14.11
CA ALA A 96 -6.10 -8.32 -12.68
C ALA A 96 -7.26 -8.91 -11.84
N GLY A 97 -8.33 -9.38 -12.46
CA GLY A 97 -9.46 -9.99 -11.73
C GLY A 97 -10.39 -8.98 -11.08
N GLY A 98 -11.05 -9.38 -10.00
CA GLY A 98 -11.90 -8.56 -9.13
C GLY A 98 -11.09 -7.76 -8.10
N HIS A 99 -11.78 -7.10 -7.18
CA HIS A 99 -11.14 -6.55 -5.98
C HIS A 99 -10.63 -7.71 -5.11
N TYR A 100 -9.52 -7.51 -4.42
CA TYR A 100 -8.97 -8.50 -3.50
C TYR A 100 -9.95 -8.76 -2.37
N ASP A 101 -10.45 -10.00 -2.29
CA ASP A 101 -11.50 -10.43 -1.35
C ASP A 101 -11.18 -11.84 -0.83
N PRO A 102 -10.16 -11.98 0.03
CA PRO A 102 -9.72 -13.28 0.52
C PRO A 102 -10.79 -13.97 1.38
N GLU A 103 -11.61 -13.22 2.10
CA GLU A 103 -12.70 -13.71 2.93
C GLU A 103 -13.98 -14.06 2.13
N HIS A 104 -13.97 -13.79 0.80
CA HIS A 104 -15.12 -14.07 -0.08
C HIS A 104 -16.43 -13.42 0.38
N THR A 105 -16.33 -12.19 0.89
CA THR A 105 -17.48 -11.39 1.32
C THR A 105 -18.40 -11.06 0.17
N GLY A 106 -17.85 -10.83 -1.02
CA GLY A 106 -18.58 -10.49 -2.25
C GLY A 106 -19.29 -9.13 -2.18
N HIS A 107 -18.87 -8.25 -1.26
CA HIS A 107 -19.47 -6.94 -1.02
C HIS A 107 -18.45 -5.84 -1.09
N HIS A 108 -18.79 -4.78 -1.83
CA HIS A 108 -18.01 -3.54 -1.84
C HIS A 108 -18.43 -2.64 -0.67
N LYS A 109 -17.45 -2.26 0.17
CA LYS A 109 -17.68 -1.51 1.42
C LYS A 109 -16.65 -0.41 1.62
N GLU A 110 -16.80 0.25 2.77
CA GLU A 110 -15.82 1.22 3.25
C GLU A 110 -14.48 0.53 3.58
N PRO A 111 -13.34 1.22 3.38
CA PRO A 111 -11.98 0.65 3.56
C PRO A 111 -11.63 0.14 4.96
N TRP A 112 -12.47 0.40 5.95
CA TRP A 112 -12.33 -0.04 7.35
C TRP A 112 -13.40 -1.06 7.76
N SER A 113 -14.02 -1.72 6.79
CA SER A 113 -15.12 -2.67 7.04
C SER A 113 -14.65 -4.11 6.83
N GLU A 114 -14.56 -4.89 7.89
CA GLU A 114 -14.28 -6.33 7.85
C GLU A 114 -15.29 -7.14 7.01
N SER A 115 -16.44 -6.54 6.64
CA SER A 115 -17.48 -7.21 5.84
C SER A 115 -17.44 -6.83 4.36
N GLY A 116 -16.41 -6.11 3.90
CA GLY A 116 -16.15 -5.74 2.52
C GLY A 116 -14.97 -6.50 1.92
N HIS A 117 -14.63 -6.17 0.66
CA HIS A 117 -13.38 -6.64 0.09
C HIS A 117 -12.21 -5.93 0.81
N GLU A 118 -11.17 -6.64 1.18
CA GLU A 118 -9.96 -6.03 1.76
C GLU A 118 -9.26 -5.08 0.77
N GLY A 119 -9.42 -5.33 -0.52
CA GLY A 119 -8.89 -4.49 -1.59
C GLY A 119 -9.62 -3.16 -1.80
N ASP A 120 -10.68 -2.86 -1.05
CA ASP A 120 -11.41 -1.58 -1.15
C ASP A 120 -10.64 -0.49 -0.39
N LEU A 121 -10.01 0.44 -1.11
CA LEU A 121 -9.19 1.50 -0.53
C LEU A 121 -9.96 2.83 -0.46
N PRO A 122 -9.53 3.80 0.37
CA PRO A 122 -10.01 5.16 0.25
C PRO A 122 -9.76 5.71 -1.15
N ALA A 123 -10.75 6.43 -1.69
CA ALA A 123 -10.67 6.96 -3.05
C ALA A 123 -9.42 7.83 -3.27
N LEU A 124 -8.78 7.66 -4.41
CA LEU A 124 -7.64 8.48 -4.81
C LEU A 124 -8.12 9.87 -5.25
N TYR A 125 -7.54 10.91 -4.66
CA TYR A 125 -7.84 12.29 -5.06
C TYR A 125 -6.83 12.80 -6.09
N VAL A 126 -7.35 13.31 -7.21
CA VAL A 126 -6.58 13.94 -8.28
C VAL A 126 -6.91 15.44 -8.31
N ASP A 127 -5.89 16.27 -8.27
CA ASP A 127 -6.01 17.72 -8.29
C ASP A 127 -6.46 18.29 -9.66
N GLU A 128 -6.67 19.59 -9.74
CA GLU A 128 -7.09 20.28 -10.98
C GLU A 128 -6.07 20.22 -12.11
N ASN A 129 -4.80 19.93 -11.80
CA ASN A 129 -3.70 19.76 -12.76
C ASN A 129 -3.52 18.30 -13.21
N GLY A 130 -4.34 17.39 -12.71
CA GLY A 130 -4.25 15.96 -13.03
C GLY A 130 -3.21 15.18 -12.22
N ASN A 131 -2.78 15.71 -11.07
CA ASN A 131 -1.79 15.07 -10.20
C ASN A 131 -2.46 14.42 -8.99
N ALA A 132 -2.00 13.23 -8.61
CA ALA A 132 -2.33 12.58 -7.35
C ALA A 132 -1.06 12.45 -6.50
N THR A 133 -1.04 13.16 -5.36
CA THR A 133 0.12 13.24 -4.45
C THR A 133 -0.27 13.10 -2.98
N LYS A 134 -1.57 12.92 -2.69
CA LYS A 134 -2.04 12.76 -1.31
C LYS A 134 -1.96 11.30 -0.89
N PRO A 135 -1.30 11.00 0.24
CA PRO A 135 -1.27 9.64 0.76
C PRO A 135 -2.68 9.10 1.07
N VAL A 136 -2.82 7.80 0.90
CA VAL A 136 -4.02 7.03 1.23
C VAL A 136 -3.62 5.98 2.25
N PHE A 137 -4.39 5.84 3.33
CA PHE A 137 -4.18 4.85 4.37
C PHE A 137 -5.28 3.79 4.36
N ALA A 138 -4.90 2.53 4.31
CA ALA A 138 -5.78 1.36 4.35
C ALA A 138 -5.52 0.58 5.64
N PRO A 139 -6.40 0.68 6.65
CA PRO A 139 -6.16 0.11 7.97
C PRO A 139 -6.31 -1.42 8.03
N GLU A 140 -7.09 -2.01 7.13
CA GLU A 140 -7.40 -3.45 7.14
C GLU A 140 -6.44 -4.28 6.26
N LEU A 141 -5.47 -3.64 5.59
CA LEU A 141 -4.51 -4.33 4.73
C LEU A 141 -3.21 -4.65 5.47
N ASP A 142 -2.67 -5.82 5.16
CA ASP A 142 -1.31 -6.21 5.47
C ASP A 142 -0.46 -6.14 4.19
N LEU A 143 0.76 -5.59 4.28
CA LEU A 143 1.63 -5.44 3.12
C LEU A 143 2.03 -6.79 2.54
N GLU A 144 2.25 -7.81 3.37
CA GLU A 144 2.61 -9.15 2.92
C GLU A 144 1.49 -9.77 2.06
N ASP A 145 0.22 -9.52 2.39
CA ASP A 145 -0.94 -10.10 1.71
C ASP A 145 -1.18 -9.52 0.32
N ILE A 146 -0.67 -8.30 0.06
CA ILE A 146 -0.86 -7.62 -1.23
C ILE A 146 0.34 -7.72 -2.17
N HIS A 147 1.43 -8.36 -1.77
CA HIS A 147 2.52 -8.69 -2.67
C HIS A 147 2.02 -9.54 -3.85
N GLY A 148 2.54 -9.28 -5.05
CA GLY A 148 2.11 -9.96 -6.27
C GLY A 148 0.69 -9.60 -6.75
N LYS A 149 0.02 -8.61 -6.16
CA LYS A 149 -1.31 -8.12 -6.56
C LYS A 149 -1.21 -6.83 -7.37
N ALA A 150 -2.32 -6.40 -7.96
CA ALA A 150 -2.36 -5.19 -8.78
C ALA A 150 -3.08 -4.05 -8.08
N ILE A 151 -2.46 -2.88 -8.09
CA ILE A 151 -3.13 -1.60 -7.80
C ILE A 151 -3.89 -1.16 -9.04
N MET A 152 -5.15 -0.77 -8.86
CA MET A 152 -6.03 -0.31 -9.93
C MET A 152 -6.62 1.06 -9.62
N ILE A 153 -6.59 1.95 -10.62
CA ILE A 153 -7.30 3.24 -10.58
C ILE A 153 -8.43 3.19 -11.61
N HIS A 154 -9.62 3.62 -11.20
CA HIS A 154 -10.83 3.63 -12.01
C HIS A 154 -11.17 5.04 -12.52
N ALA A 155 -12.00 5.12 -13.58
CA ALA A 155 -12.39 6.40 -14.19
C ALA A 155 -13.39 7.20 -13.34
N GLY A 156 -14.25 6.52 -12.60
CA GLY A 156 -15.24 7.11 -11.70
C GLY A 156 -14.74 7.15 -10.26
N GLY A 157 -15.52 7.80 -9.40
CA GLY A 157 -15.28 7.83 -7.95
C GLY A 157 -15.66 6.51 -7.28
N ASP A 158 -15.78 6.59 -5.96
CA ASP A 158 -16.21 5.47 -5.13
C ASP A 158 -17.22 5.94 -4.09
N ASN A 159 -18.37 5.27 -4.01
CA ASN A 159 -19.40 5.54 -3.00
C ASN A 159 -19.42 4.50 -1.88
N TYR A 160 -18.43 3.58 -1.87
CA TYR A 160 -18.25 2.53 -0.86
C TYR A 160 -19.47 1.62 -0.70
N SER A 161 -20.15 1.33 -1.81
CA SER A 161 -21.36 0.51 -1.82
C SER A 161 -21.58 -0.15 -3.17
N ASP A 162 -22.30 -1.27 -3.18
CA ASP A 162 -22.79 -1.91 -4.41
C ASP A 162 -24.04 -1.24 -4.98
N GLN A 163 -24.55 -0.19 -4.31
CA GLN A 163 -25.76 0.57 -4.74
C GLN A 163 -25.45 2.05 -4.89
N PRO A 164 -26.02 2.75 -5.87
CA PRO A 164 -26.88 2.25 -6.96
C PRO A 164 -26.12 1.53 -8.08
N LYS A 165 -24.79 1.55 -8.05
CA LYS A 165 -23.92 0.86 -9.02
C LYS A 165 -22.94 -0.01 -8.26
N LYS A 166 -22.70 -1.22 -8.78
CA LYS A 166 -21.74 -2.16 -8.20
C LYS A 166 -20.33 -1.57 -8.10
N LEU A 167 -19.59 -2.01 -7.10
CA LEU A 167 -18.18 -1.67 -6.88
C LEU A 167 -17.96 -0.16 -6.83
N GLY A 168 -18.72 0.52 -5.95
CA GLY A 168 -18.59 1.95 -5.71
C GLY A 168 -18.94 2.86 -6.90
N GLY A 169 -19.25 2.26 -8.05
CA GLY A 169 -19.48 3.01 -9.29
C GLY A 169 -18.21 3.44 -10.01
N GLY A 170 -17.03 2.88 -9.65
CA GLY A 170 -15.71 3.19 -10.22
C GLY A 170 -15.62 3.10 -11.75
N GLY A 171 -16.37 2.18 -12.35
CA GLY A 171 -16.47 2.07 -13.81
C GLY A 171 -15.20 1.55 -14.48
N PRO A 172 -14.81 2.09 -15.66
CA PRO A 172 -13.65 1.61 -16.40
C PRO A 172 -12.33 1.75 -15.64
N ARG A 173 -11.43 0.79 -15.83
CA ARG A 173 -10.05 0.82 -15.34
C ARG A 173 -9.22 1.75 -16.19
N VAL A 174 -8.45 2.67 -15.60
CA VAL A 174 -7.66 3.68 -16.31
C VAL A 174 -6.17 3.54 -16.11
N ALA A 175 -5.74 3.08 -14.94
CA ALA A 175 -4.33 2.83 -14.65
C ALA A 175 -4.16 1.60 -13.76
N CYS A 176 -3.00 0.92 -13.92
CA CYS A 176 -2.67 -0.29 -13.20
C CYS A 176 -1.16 -0.37 -12.96
N GLY A 177 -0.77 -0.93 -11.84
CA GLY A 177 0.60 -1.29 -11.49
C GLY A 177 0.62 -2.54 -10.63
N VAL A 178 1.71 -3.31 -10.67
CA VAL A 178 1.85 -4.56 -9.89
C VAL A 178 2.79 -4.31 -8.72
N ILE A 179 2.35 -4.68 -7.53
CA ILE A 179 3.16 -4.69 -6.30
C ILE A 179 4.14 -5.86 -6.44
N ALA A 180 5.44 -5.61 -6.38
CA ALA A 180 6.45 -6.66 -6.50
C ALA A 180 6.34 -7.66 -5.32
N GLU A 181 6.81 -8.90 -5.57
CA GLU A 181 6.99 -9.93 -4.53
C GLU A 181 8.18 -9.63 -3.63
#